data_623bb54ee7e76d5dd516ea5409505a10
#
_entry.id   623bb54ee7e76d5dd516ea5409505a10
#
_cell.length_a   1.000
_cell.length_b   1.000
_cell.length_c   1.000
_cell.angle_alpha   90.00
_cell.angle_beta   90.00
_cell.angle_gamma   90.00
#
_symmetry.space_group_name_H-M   'P 1'
#
loop_
_entity.id
_entity.type
_entity.pdbx_description
1 polymer ?
#
loop_
_entity_poly.entity_id
_entity_poly.type
_entity_poly.pdbx_seq_one_letter_code
_entity_poly.pdbx_strand_id
1 'polypeptide(L)'
;MVRIIVVGCFVLLLAIPALAQDDYPKIQTSMGYANLSLFNFGSATGDTSRHSGFANQTGFNLTKTWGLENYMGIYGLGGGVTLIADMFGGKATYRTSKFSPYALAGIGIGYFTASTSYGYAATSKFAQRVGAGVDIPISESLAWKVEVSRMGFKIETTPGKSWTNGTNIATGIVFTLAQ
;
A
#
# COMPACT_ATOMS: atom_id res chain seq x y z
N MET A 1 9.53 22.98 10.22
CA MET A 1 8.83 22.37 9.08
C MET A 1 7.85 21.25 9.48
N VAL A 2 8.18 20.33 10.38
CA VAL A 2 7.28 19.24 10.82
C VAL A 2 5.94 19.72 11.38
N ARG A 3 5.89 20.83 12.13
CA ARG A 3 4.64 21.38 12.72
C ARG A 3 3.60 21.85 11.68
N ILE A 4 4.04 22.31 10.51
CA ILE A 4 3.13 22.80 9.45
C ILE A 4 2.48 21.62 8.73
N ILE A 5 3.18 20.52 8.56
CA ILE A 5 2.67 19.30 7.90
C ILE A 5 1.57 18.66 8.77
N VAL A 6 1.77 18.60 10.08
CA VAL A 6 0.78 18.03 11.01
C VAL A 6 -0.51 18.85 11.04
N VAL A 7 -0.40 20.20 11.03
CA VAL A 7 -1.58 21.08 10.99
C VAL A 7 -2.32 20.96 9.65
N GLY A 8 -1.60 20.84 8.52
CA GLY A 8 -2.20 20.61 7.20
C GLY A 8 -2.99 19.33 7.11
N CYS A 9 -2.48 18.22 7.66
CA CYS A 9 -3.20 16.95 7.73
C CYS A 9 -4.45 17.03 8.63
N PHE A 10 -4.40 17.79 9.73
CA PHE A 10 -5.54 17.93 10.64
C PHE A 10 -6.67 18.80 10.06
N VAL A 11 -6.35 19.83 9.27
CA VAL A 11 -7.33 20.68 8.58
C VAL A 11 -8.02 19.93 7.46
N LEU A 12 -7.33 19.05 6.73
CA LEU A 12 -7.92 18.14 5.73
C LEU A 12 -8.91 17.15 6.36
N LEU A 13 -8.67 16.69 7.58
CA LEU A 13 -9.58 15.78 8.31
C LEU A 13 -10.87 16.46 8.80
N LEU A 14 -10.87 17.79 9.01
CA LEU A 14 -12.03 18.54 9.47
C LEU A 14 -12.97 19.03 8.34
N ALA A 15 -12.51 18.99 7.08
CA ALA A 15 -13.32 19.39 5.91
C ALA A 15 -14.28 18.28 5.39
N ILE A 16 -14.25 17.09 5.98
CA ILE A 16 -14.97 15.90 5.53
C ILE A 16 -16.51 15.91 5.79
N PRO A 17 -17.09 16.64 6.78
CA PRO A 17 -18.54 16.56 7.04
C PRO A 17 -19.46 17.18 5.97
N ALA A 18 -18.92 17.92 5.02
CA ALA A 18 -19.76 18.72 4.08
C ALA A 18 -20.16 17.97 2.79
N LEU A 19 -19.76 16.70 2.61
CA LEU A 19 -20.03 15.93 1.38
C LEU A 19 -21.01 14.76 1.60
N ALA A 20 -21.84 14.83 2.63
CA ALA A 20 -22.76 13.76 2.98
C ALA A 20 -24.04 13.83 2.17
N GLN A 21 -24.12 13.07 1.09
CA GLN A 21 -25.35 12.39 0.57
C GLN A 21 -25.09 11.59 -0.72
N ASP A 22 -23.94 10.90 -0.81
CA ASP A 22 -23.66 10.04 -1.94
C ASP A 22 -23.70 8.56 -1.49
N ASP A 23 -24.33 7.69 -2.28
CA ASP A 23 -24.47 6.24 -2.04
C ASP A 23 -23.14 5.45 -2.11
N TYR A 24 -22.03 6.00 -1.64
CA TYR A 24 -20.75 5.31 -1.61
C TYR A 24 -19.88 5.70 -0.41
N PRO A 25 -19.07 4.80 0.13
CA PRO A 25 -18.20 5.10 1.25
C PRO A 25 -17.13 6.14 0.87
N LYS A 26 -17.04 7.21 1.64
CA LYS A 26 -16.08 8.31 1.42
C LYS A 26 -14.69 7.95 1.91
N ILE A 27 -14.62 7.32 3.09
CA ILE A 27 -13.35 6.92 3.71
C ILE A 27 -13.44 5.45 4.07
N GLN A 28 -12.44 4.71 3.60
CA GLN A 28 -12.27 3.31 3.91
C GLN A 28 -10.84 3.06 4.38
N THR A 29 -10.67 2.23 5.39
CA THR A 29 -9.34 1.70 5.75
C THR A 29 -9.38 0.19 5.71
N SER A 30 -8.28 -0.42 5.32
CA SER A 30 -8.14 -1.87 5.39
C SER A 30 -6.84 -2.25 6.07
N MET A 31 -6.86 -3.40 6.73
CA MET A 31 -5.66 -3.98 7.32
C MET A 31 -5.68 -5.50 7.16
N GLY A 32 -4.52 -6.09 6.96
CA GLY A 32 -4.43 -7.51 6.78
C GLY A 32 -3.04 -8.04 6.49
N TYR A 33 -3.00 -9.31 6.15
CA TYR A 33 -1.81 -10.03 5.78
C TYR A 33 -1.39 -9.67 4.34
N ALA A 34 -0.09 -9.56 4.13
CA ALA A 34 0.49 -9.38 2.81
C ALA A 34 1.69 -10.31 2.60
N ASN A 35 1.85 -10.81 1.39
CA ASN A 35 2.99 -11.60 0.96
C ASN A 35 3.64 -10.97 -0.25
N LEU A 36 4.89 -10.56 -0.11
CA LEU A 36 5.69 -9.95 -1.15
C LEU A 36 6.73 -10.95 -1.67
N SER A 37 6.63 -11.30 -2.96
CA SER A 37 7.60 -12.11 -3.66
C SER A 37 8.52 -11.19 -4.47
N LEU A 38 9.77 -11.02 -4.05
CA LEU A 38 10.77 -10.18 -4.72
C LEU A 38 11.60 -11.02 -5.70
N PHE A 39 11.83 -10.46 -6.90
CA PHE A 39 12.72 -11.03 -7.92
C PHE A 39 14.11 -10.40 -7.81
N ASN A 40 15.15 -11.22 -7.78
CA ASN A 40 16.57 -10.80 -7.73
C ASN A 40 16.94 -9.93 -6.51
N PHE A 41 16.30 -10.13 -5.36
CA PHE A 41 16.67 -9.43 -4.14
C PHE A 41 17.70 -10.26 -3.37
N GLY A 42 18.97 -9.79 -3.36
CA GLY A 42 20.07 -10.41 -2.60
C GLY A 42 20.67 -11.67 -3.21
N SER A 43 20.27 -12.08 -4.42
CA SER A 43 20.84 -13.22 -5.14
C SER A 43 21.20 -12.86 -6.58
N ALA A 44 22.38 -13.29 -7.02
CA ALA A 44 22.83 -13.14 -8.41
C ALA A 44 22.16 -14.14 -9.39
N THR A 45 21.34 -15.06 -8.89
CA THR A 45 20.88 -16.25 -9.63
C THR A 45 19.41 -16.23 -10.05
N GLY A 46 18.72 -15.09 -10.03
CA GLY A 46 17.34 -15.01 -10.49
C GLY A 46 16.32 -15.64 -9.52
N ASP A 47 16.69 -15.82 -8.28
CA ASP A 47 15.88 -16.48 -7.28
C ASP A 47 14.74 -15.55 -6.79
N THR A 48 13.56 -16.14 -6.52
CA THR A 48 12.40 -15.44 -5.98
C THR A 48 12.31 -15.70 -4.49
N SER A 49 12.46 -14.64 -3.69
CA SER A 49 12.27 -14.73 -2.25
C SER A 49 10.85 -14.27 -1.85
N ARG A 50 10.21 -15.02 -0.95
CA ARG A 50 8.86 -14.71 -0.43
C ARG A 50 8.97 -14.15 0.99
N HIS A 51 8.27 -13.06 1.21
CA HIS A 51 8.33 -12.30 2.44
C HIS A 51 6.93 -12.03 2.97
N SER A 52 6.65 -12.49 4.18
CA SER A 52 5.40 -12.21 4.87
C SER A 52 5.42 -10.84 5.52
N GLY A 53 4.27 -10.22 5.58
CA GLY A 53 4.13 -8.90 6.16
C GLY A 53 2.69 -8.54 6.50
N PHE A 54 2.54 -7.31 6.92
CA PHE A 54 1.27 -6.68 7.21
C PHE A 54 1.09 -5.48 6.29
N ALA A 55 -0.13 -5.28 5.79
CA ALA A 55 -0.48 -4.12 4.98
C ALA A 55 -1.67 -3.37 5.58
N ASN A 56 -1.57 -2.06 5.56
CA ASN A 56 -2.65 -1.12 5.79
C ASN A 56 -2.88 -0.29 4.53
N GLN A 57 -4.15 -0.01 4.22
CA GLN A 57 -4.52 0.86 3.11
C GLN A 57 -5.62 1.78 3.56
N THR A 58 -5.48 3.08 3.33
CA THR A 58 -6.52 4.07 3.59
C THR A 58 -6.90 4.76 2.30
N GLY A 59 -8.17 4.63 1.93
CA GLY A 59 -8.74 5.17 0.71
C GLY A 59 -9.68 6.34 0.98
N PHE A 60 -9.55 7.38 0.16
CA PHE A 60 -10.44 8.54 0.11
C PHE A 60 -11.16 8.53 -1.23
N ASN A 61 -12.43 8.17 -1.26
CA ASN A 61 -13.22 8.11 -2.48
C ASN A 61 -13.75 9.49 -2.83
N LEU A 62 -13.28 10.04 -3.94
CA LEU A 62 -13.68 11.36 -4.45
C LEU A 62 -15.01 11.31 -5.20
N THR A 63 -15.25 10.19 -5.88
CA THR A 63 -16.48 9.87 -6.58
C THR A 63 -16.84 8.41 -6.36
N LYS A 64 -17.99 7.96 -6.88
CA LYS A 64 -18.37 6.54 -6.86
C LYS A 64 -17.32 5.62 -7.51
N THR A 65 -16.56 6.13 -8.46
CA THR A 65 -15.56 5.35 -9.22
C THR A 65 -14.13 5.67 -8.86
N TRP A 66 -13.81 6.94 -8.61
CA TRP A 66 -12.43 7.39 -8.42
C TRP A 66 -12.12 7.75 -6.98
N GLY A 67 -10.95 7.37 -6.52
CA GLY A 67 -10.44 7.69 -5.20
C GLY A 67 -8.93 7.79 -5.19
N LEU A 68 -8.42 8.24 -4.06
CA LEU A 68 -7.02 8.24 -3.70
C LEU A 68 -6.79 7.18 -2.64
N GLU A 69 -5.61 6.56 -2.64
CA GLU A 69 -5.25 5.54 -1.66
C GLU A 69 -3.82 5.76 -1.16
N ASN A 70 -3.65 5.68 0.14
CA ASN A 70 -2.35 5.47 0.78
C ASN A 70 -2.21 3.98 1.10
N TYR A 71 -1.07 3.42 0.79
CA TYR A 71 -0.67 2.06 1.12
C TYR A 71 0.55 2.08 2.01
N MET A 72 0.50 1.38 3.14
CA MET A 72 1.63 1.10 4.00
C MET A 72 1.78 -0.41 4.20
N GLY A 73 2.91 -0.96 3.78
CA GLY A 73 3.26 -2.37 3.97
C GLY A 73 4.54 -2.53 4.77
N ILE A 74 4.57 -3.49 5.68
CA ILE A 74 5.75 -3.84 6.49
C ILE A 74 6.07 -5.31 6.24
N TYR A 75 7.28 -5.61 5.77
CA TYR A 75 7.71 -6.95 5.37
C TYR A 75 9.03 -7.32 6.02
N GLY A 76 9.10 -8.52 6.61
CA GLY A 76 10.36 -9.10 7.06
C GLY A 76 11.08 -9.78 5.88
N LEU A 77 12.21 -9.22 5.43
CA LEU A 77 12.95 -9.75 4.29
C LEU A 77 13.93 -10.88 4.65
N GLY A 78 14.02 -11.23 5.94
CA GLY A 78 15.00 -12.19 6.46
C GLY A 78 16.36 -11.54 6.74
N GLY A 79 17.26 -12.26 7.43
CA GLY A 79 18.61 -11.77 7.75
C GLY A 79 18.64 -10.45 8.55
N GLY A 80 17.60 -10.15 9.34
CA GLY A 80 17.50 -8.89 10.08
C GLY A 80 17.10 -7.67 9.22
N VAL A 81 16.66 -7.90 7.98
CA VAL A 81 16.22 -6.84 7.06
C VAL A 81 14.72 -6.70 7.11
N THR A 82 14.25 -5.45 7.21
CA THR A 82 12.82 -5.07 7.14
C THR A 82 12.62 -4.06 6.02
N LEU A 83 11.53 -4.23 5.26
CA LEU A 83 11.04 -3.26 4.28
C LEU A 83 9.76 -2.63 4.81
N ILE A 84 9.72 -1.31 4.85
CA ILE A 84 8.51 -0.52 5.02
C ILE A 84 8.25 0.17 3.67
N ALA A 85 7.14 -0.15 3.03
CA ALA A 85 6.70 0.47 1.78
C ALA A 85 5.56 1.43 2.07
N ASP A 86 5.72 2.71 1.72
CA ASP A 86 4.70 3.74 1.84
C ASP A 86 4.47 4.39 0.49
N MET A 87 3.26 4.23 -0.06
CA MET A 87 2.92 4.64 -1.41
C MET A 87 1.54 5.31 -1.44
N PHE A 88 1.43 6.34 -2.26
CA PHE A 88 0.20 7.08 -2.48
C PHE A 88 -0.15 7.06 -3.96
N GLY A 89 -1.45 6.92 -4.28
CA GLY A 89 -1.88 6.83 -5.67
C GLY A 89 -3.37 6.92 -5.89
N GLY A 90 -3.77 6.65 -7.13
CA GLY A 90 -5.15 6.61 -7.57
C GLY A 90 -5.72 5.19 -7.52
N LYS A 91 -7.01 5.11 -7.23
CA LYS A 91 -7.82 3.88 -7.24
C LYS A 91 -9.08 4.11 -8.06
N ALA A 92 -9.35 3.21 -8.99
CA ALA A 92 -10.59 3.17 -9.75
C ALA A 92 -11.40 1.96 -9.31
N THR A 93 -12.62 2.16 -8.81
CA THR A 93 -13.47 1.09 -8.26
C THR A 93 -14.80 1.02 -9.03
N TYR A 94 -15.17 -0.17 -9.44
CA TYR A 94 -16.51 -0.46 -9.95
C TYR A 94 -17.36 -1.09 -8.83
N ARG A 95 -18.31 -0.31 -8.29
CA ARG A 95 -19.07 -0.70 -7.11
C ARG A 95 -20.34 -1.43 -7.49
N THR A 96 -20.52 -2.62 -6.93
CA THR A 96 -21.77 -3.38 -7.00
C THR A 96 -22.19 -3.83 -5.58
N SER A 97 -23.40 -4.34 -5.45
CA SER A 97 -23.92 -4.82 -4.16
C SER A 97 -23.23 -6.11 -3.67
N LYS A 98 -22.62 -6.89 -4.56
CA LYS A 98 -22.03 -8.19 -4.21
C LYS A 98 -20.52 -8.16 -4.13
N PHE A 99 -19.85 -7.35 -4.94
CA PHE A 99 -18.40 -7.22 -4.99
C PHE A 99 -18.00 -5.91 -5.65
N SER A 100 -16.86 -5.38 -5.29
CA SER A 100 -16.36 -4.11 -5.83
C SER A 100 -14.93 -4.31 -6.34
N PRO A 101 -14.76 -4.71 -7.61
CA PRO A 101 -13.44 -4.81 -8.21
C PRO A 101 -12.84 -3.42 -8.39
N TYR A 102 -11.52 -3.35 -8.30
CA TYR A 102 -10.79 -2.11 -8.46
C TYR A 102 -9.43 -2.33 -9.11
N ALA A 103 -8.92 -1.26 -9.70
CA ALA A 103 -7.55 -1.13 -10.15
C ALA A 103 -6.90 0.06 -9.45
N LEU A 104 -5.59 -0.02 -9.25
CA LEU A 104 -4.83 1.03 -8.57
C LEU A 104 -3.46 1.23 -9.18
N ALA A 105 -2.94 2.44 -9.03
CA ALA A 105 -1.55 2.77 -9.35
C ALA A 105 -1.06 3.84 -8.38
N GLY A 106 0.18 3.69 -7.89
CA GLY A 106 0.76 4.61 -6.92
C GLY A 106 2.27 4.65 -7.00
N ILE A 107 2.82 5.69 -6.40
CA ILE A 107 4.26 5.91 -6.23
C ILE A 107 4.55 6.26 -4.77
N GLY A 108 5.79 6.07 -4.35
CA GLY A 108 6.18 6.36 -2.98
C GLY A 108 7.62 5.97 -2.69
N ILE A 109 7.84 5.49 -1.49
CA ILE A 109 9.16 5.08 -0.99
C ILE A 109 9.11 3.67 -0.40
N GLY A 110 10.19 2.93 -0.61
CA GLY A 110 10.53 1.73 0.15
C GLY A 110 11.68 2.05 1.11
N TYR A 111 11.45 1.93 2.39
CA TYR A 111 12.44 2.13 3.43
C TYR A 111 12.96 0.77 3.90
N PHE A 112 14.22 0.50 3.57
CA PHE A 112 14.90 -0.73 3.93
C PHE A 112 15.75 -0.49 5.17
N THR A 113 15.58 -1.33 6.18
CA THR A 113 16.37 -1.30 7.40
C THR A 113 17.06 -2.64 7.59
N ALA A 114 18.29 -2.62 8.07
CA ALA A 114 19.05 -3.81 8.37
C ALA A 114 19.73 -3.67 9.74
N SER A 115 19.57 -4.70 10.58
CA SER A 115 20.33 -4.84 11.82
C SER A 115 21.60 -5.64 11.50
N THR A 116 22.76 -5.05 11.74
CA THR A 116 24.07 -5.71 11.54
C THR A 116 24.82 -5.80 12.87
N SER A 117 25.84 -6.66 12.92
CA SER A 117 26.72 -6.75 14.10
C SER A 117 27.47 -5.44 14.44
N TYR A 118 27.53 -4.51 13.50
CA TYR A 118 28.18 -3.21 13.65
C TYR A 118 27.20 -2.04 13.88
N GLY A 119 25.88 -2.33 13.99
CA GLY A 119 24.86 -1.32 14.21
C GLY A 119 23.68 -1.42 13.25
N TYR A 120 22.99 -0.31 13.07
CA TYR A 120 21.75 -0.20 12.30
C TYR A 120 21.99 0.57 11.01
N ALA A 121 21.60 -0.01 9.88
CA ALA A 121 21.68 0.63 8.57
C ALA A 121 20.28 0.85 8.01
N ALA A 122 20.06 2.00 7.36
CA ALA A 122 18.77 2.32 6.74
C ALA A 122 18.98 3.03 5.40
N THR A 123 18.10 2.75 4.43
CA THR A 123 18.12 3.40 3.12
C THR A 123 16.70 3.53 2.56
N SER A 124 16.43 4.66 1.91
CA SER A 124 15.16 4.90 1.22
C SER A 124 15.33 4.74 -0.28
N LYS A 125 14.39 4.12 -0.94
CA LYS A 125 14.38 3.92 -2.39
C LYS A 125 13.02 4.35 -2.96
N PHE A 126 13.04 4.95 -4.15
CA PHE A 126 11.80 5.23 -4.87
C PHE A 126 11.05 3.93 -5.14
N ALA A 127 9.74 3.95 -4.92
CA ALA A 127 8.86 2.81 -5.09
C ALA A 127 7.67 3.16 -5.99
N GLN A 128 7.16 2.14 -6.68
CA GLN A 128 5.93 2.21 -7.46
C GLN A 128 5.10 0.96 -7.25
N ARG A 129 3.77 1.10 -7.40
CA ARG A 129 2.82 0.00 -7.28
C ARG A 129 1.74 0.11 -8.34
N VAL A 130 1.40 -0.99 -8.97
CA VAL A 130 0.24 -1.14 -9.84
C VAL A 130 -0.44 -2.45 -9.51
N GLY A 131 -1.76 -2.46 -9.43
CA GLY A 131 -2.46 -3.67 -9.02
C GLY A 131 -3.96 -3.61 -9.27
N ALA A 132 -4.59 -4.73 -8.92
CA ALA A 132 -6.03 -4.89 -8.95
C ALA A 132 -6.47 -5.75 -7.77
N GLY A 133 -7.71 -5.58 -7.37
CA GLY A 133 -8.29 -6.35 -6.30
C GLY A 133 -9.81 -6.33 -6.32
N VAL A 134 -10.38 -6.93 -5.30
CA VAL A 134 -11.81 -6.97 -5.09
C VAL A 134 -12.11 -6.80 -3.61
N ASP A 135 -13.06 -5.93 -3.29
CA ASP A 135 -13.65 -5.81 -1.97
C ASP A 135 -15.02 -6.53 -2.00
N ILE A 136 -15.20 -7.52 -1.13
CA ILE A 136 -16.41 -8.35 -1.02
C ILE A 136 -17.15 -7.92 0.25
N PRO A 137 -18.31 -7.24 0.14
CA PRO A 137 -19.07 -6.78 1.30
C PRO A 137 -19.49 -7.94 2.19
N ILE A 138 -19.23 -7.79 3.51
CA ILE A 138 -19.69 -8.70 4.56
C ILE A 138 -20.87 -8.06 5.31
N SER A 139 -20.81 -6.74 5.50
CA SER A 139 -21.86 -5.92 6.08
C SER A 139 -21.79 -4.49 5.49
N GLU A 140 -22.65 -3.60 5.95
CA GLU A 140 -22.66 -2.18 5.51
C GLU A 140 -21.32 -1.46 5.77
N SER A 141 -20.63 -1.82 6.85
CA SER A 141 -19.37 -1.20 7.27
C SER A 141 -18.13 -2.07 7.08
N LEU A 142 -18.29 -3.34 6.70
CA LEU A 142 -17.20 -4.30 6.59
C LEU A 142 -17.17 -4.98 5.22
N ALA A 143 -15.98 -5.14 4.66
CA ALA A 143 -15.74 -5.96 3.49
C ALA A 143 -14.46 -6.79 3.63
N TRP A 144 -14.40 -7.91 2.96
CA TRP A 144 -13.19 -8.69 2.78
C TRP A 144 -12.48 -8.24 1.52
N LYS A 145 -11.19 -8.00 1.62
CA LYS A 145 -10.32 -7.57 0.53
C LYS A 145 -9.40 -8.69 0.08
N VAL A 146 -9.28 -8.83 -1.23
CA VAL A 146 -8.20 -9.60 -1.88
C VAL A 146 -7.59 -8.74 -2.97
N GLU A 147 -6.26 -8.64 -2.98
CA GLU A 147 -5.51 -7.80 -3.90
C GLU A 147 -4.26 -8.49 -4.41
N VAL A 148 -3.95 -8.27 -5.68
CA VAL A 148 -2.66 -8.60 -6.30
C VAL A 148 -2.08 -7.33 -6.88
N SER A 149 -0.85 -7.01 -6.51
CA SER A 149 -0.15 -5.83 -7.02
C SER A 149 1.29 -6.14 -7.36
N ARG A 150 1.82 -5.45 -8.37
CA ARG A 150 3.25 -5.43 -8.68
C ARG A 150 3.87 -4.21 -8.03
N MET A 151 4.92 -4.43 -7.25
CA MET A 151 5.73 -3.40 -6.63
C MET A 151 7.10 -3.35 -7.29
N GLY A 152 7.61 -2.15 -7.53
CA GLY A 152 8.94 -1.92 -8.05
C GLY A 152 9.70 -0.97 -7.12
N PHE A 153 10.98 -1.30 -6.85
CA PHE A 153 11.88 -0.47 -6.05
C PHE A 153 13.11 -0.15 -6.88
N LYS A 154 13.48 1.14 -6.96
CA LYS A 154 14.64 1.61 -7.70
C LYS A 154 15.90 1.46 -6.86
N ILE A 155 16.64 0.38 -7.06
CA ILE A 155 17.86 0.09 -6.31
C ILE A 155 19.08 0.55 -7.10
N GLU A 156 20.05 1.15 -6.43
CA GLU A 156 21.36 1.48 -7.02
C GLU A 156 22.22 0.24 -6.98
N THR A 157 22.67 -0.20 -8.16
CA THR A 157 23.61 -1.32 -8.33
C THR A 157 24.85 -0.83 -9.05
N THR A 158 26.00 -1.42 -8.78
CA THR A 158 27.23 -1.15 -9.54
C THR A 158 27.25 -2.09 -10.76
N PRO A 159 27.25 -1.59 -12.04
CA PRO A 159 27.47 -0.21 -12.47
C PRO A 159 26.21 0.59 -12.85
N GLY A 160 25.15 0.70 -12.05
CA GLY A 160 24.01 1.51 -12.46
C GLY A 160 22.81 1.49 -11.54
N LYS A 161 21.66 1.92 -12.07
CA LYS A 161 20.36 1.87 -11.36
C LYS A 161 19.52 0.73 -11.95
N SER A 162 19.06 -0.17 -11.11
CA SER A 162 18.20 -1.29 -11.49
C SER A 162 16.86 -1.23 -10.77
N TRP A 163 15.84 -1.85 -11.35
CA TRP A 163 14.56 -2.06 -10.70
C TRP A 163 14.50 -3.46 -10.13
N THR A 164 14.29 -3.57 -8.82
CA THR A 164 13.84 -4.81 -8.21
C THR A 164 12.32 -4.80 -8.19
N ASN A 165 11.72 -5.79 -8.79
CA ASN A 165 10.28 -5.92 -8.88
C ASN A 165 9.81 -7.09 -8.03
N GLY A 166 8.61 -6.98 -7.49
CA GLY A 166 7.97 -8.05 -6.75
C GLY A 166 6.47 -8.10 -6.99
N THR A 167 5.89 -9.28 -6.77
CA THR A 167 4.44 -9.46 -6.72
C THR A 167 4.02 -9.48 -5.26
N ASN A 168 3.08 -8.62 -4.91
CA ASN A 168 2.45 -8.58 -3.60
C ASN A 168 1.03 -9.12 -3.69
N ILE A 169 0.70 -10.06 -2.80
CA ILE A 169 -0.65 -10.58 -2.60
C ILE A 169 -1.07 -10.17 -1.21
N ALA A 170 -2.18 -9.44 -1.09
CA ALA A 170 -2.69 -8.99 0.19
C ALA A 170 -4.14 -9.43 0.39
N THR A 171 -4.48 -9.77 1.62
CA THR A 171 -5.84 -10.06 2.04
C THR A 171 -6.10 -9.47 3.41
N GLY A 172 -7.31 -8.97 3.64
CA GLY A 172 -7.61 -8.29 4.90
C GLY A 172 -9.06 -7.84 5.00
N ILE A 173 -9.35 -7.11 6.04
CA ILE A 173 -10.67 -6.53 6.30
C ILE A 173 -10.65 -5.05 5.97
N VAL A 174 -11.67 -4.60 5.27
CA VAL A 174 -11.95 -3.19 4.96
C VAL A 174 -13.01 -2.70 5.93
N PHE A 175 -12.76 -1.55 6.52
CA PHE A 175 -13.68 -0.82 7.39
C PHE A 175 -14.12 0.45 6.68
N THR A 176 -15.41 0.70 6.58
CA THR A 176 -15.97 1.97 6.13
C THR A 176 -16.05 2.92 7.33
N LEU A 177 -15.31 4.03 7.27
CA LEU A 177 -15.23 5.02 8.35
C LEU A 177 -16.20 6.19 8.14
N ALA A 178 -16.52 6.50 6.89
CA ALA A 178 -17.49 7.53 6.49
C ALA A 178 -18.20 7.15 5.20
N GLN A 179 -19.49 7.45 5.15
CA GLN A 179 -20.37 7.35 3.98
C GLN A 179 -20.70 8.73 3.44
#